data_b9063aaccfffc189afe5974933e99183
#
_entry.id   b9063aaccfffc189afe5974933e99183
#
_cell.length_a   1.000
_cell.length_b   1.000
_cell.length_c   1.000
_cell.angle_alpha   90.00
_cell.angle_beta   90.00
_cell.angle_gamma   90.00
#
_symmetry.space_group_name_H-M   'P 1'
#
loop_
_entity.id
_entity.type
_entity.pdbx_description
1 polymer ?
#
loop_
_entity_poly.entity_id
_entity_poly.type
_entity_poly.pdbx_seq_one_letter_code
_entity_poly.pdbx_strand_id
1 'polypeptide(L)'
;MLKDNLHKVQTQIAEALSRRTETKLTGDKVTLVAVTKNHPVDVVLESLALGVTNIGENRVQEAKEKRTIVPDRGFWHLIGHLQTNKAKQAVTLFDLIESADSEHLLAALDKAAGQQHKQQDILLPVSYTHLRAHETR
;
A
#
# COMPACT_ATOMS: atom_id res chain seq x y z
N MET A 1 -1.32 8.03 22.14
CA MET A 1 -0.12 8.28 21.31
C MET A 1 -0.39 8.15 19.82
N LEU A 2 -0.96 7.06 19.37
CA LEU A 2 -1.32 6.93 17.96
C LEU A 2 -2.32 7.99 17.51
N LYS A 3 -3.34 8.24 18.30
CA LYS A 3 -4.35 9.25 18.01
C LYS A 3 -3.73 10.64 17.84
N ASP A 4 -2.85 11.03 18.74
CA ASP A 4 -2.21 12.34 18.68
C ASP A 4 -1.27 12.46 17.49
N ASN A 5 -0.50 11.40 17.22
CA ASN A 5 0.41 11.36 16.06
C ASN A 5 -0.38 11.41 14.76
N LEU A 6 -1.48 10.68 14.69
CA LEU A 6 -2.34 10.69 13.51
C LEU A 6 -2.93 12.07 13.26
N HIS A 7 -3.43 12.72 14.32
CA HIS A 7 -3.97 14.09 14.21
C HIS A 7 -2.91 15.05 13.69
N LYS A 8 -1.69 14.94 14.20
CA LYS A 8 -0.57 15.79 13.77
C LYS A 8 -0.28 15.62 12.27
N VAL A 9 -0.21 14.37 11.81
CA VAL A 9 0.04 14.07 10.40
C VAL A 9 -1.10 14.57 9.52
N GLN A 10 -2.34 14.34 9.93
CA GLN A 10 -3.52 14.79 9.18
C GLN A 10 -3.55 16.31 9.08
N THR A 11 -3.17 17.01 10.15
CA THR A 11 -3.08 18.48 10.14
C THR A 11 -2.01 18.95 9.16
N GLN A 12 -0.85 18.30 9.15
CA GLN A 12 0.22 18.62 8.20
C GLN A 12 -0.21 18.43 6.74
N ILE A 13 -0.95 17.36 6.48
CA ILE A 13 -1.48 17.09 5.13
C ILE A 13 -2.48 18.20 4.74
N ALA A 14 -3.39 18.54 5.63
CA ALA A 14 -4.39 19.58 5.36
C ALA A 14 -3.73 20.93 5.10
N GLU A 15 -2.72 21.29 5.87
CA GLU A 15 -1.96 22.52 5.67
C GLU A 15 -1.25 22.54 4.33
N ALA A 16 -0.62 21.41 3.96
CA ALA A 16 0.06 21.29 2.68
C ALA A 16 -0.92 21.42 1.51
N LEU A 17 -2.09 20.80 1.63
CA LEU A 17 -3.14 20.91 0.61
C LEU A 17 -3.63 22.35 0.44
N SER A 18 -3.75 23.08 1.55
CA SER A 18 -4.20 24.49 1.50
C SER A 18 -3.22 25.39 0.77
N ARG A 19 -1.93 25.03 0.73
CA ARG A 19 -0.89 25.81 0.04
C ARG A 19 -0.66 25.37 -1.41
N ARG A 20 -1.37 24.35 -1.85
CA ARG A 20 -1.17 23.75 -3.15
C ARG A 20 -1.76 24.62 -4.26
N THR A 21 -0.98 24.85 -5.31
CA THR A 21 -1.41 25.70 -6.43
C THR A 21 -1.79 24.90 -7.68
N GLU A 22 -1.31 23.66 -7.80
CA GLU A 22 -1.58 22.81 -8.96
C GLU A 22 -2.31 21.54 -8.53
N THR A 23 -3.58 21.43 -8.87
CA THR A 23 -4.43 20.31 -8.49
C THR A 23 -4.93 19.49 -9.69
N LYS A 24 -4.69 19.96 -10.90
CA LYS A 24 -5.24 19.35 -12.11
C LYS A 24 -4.77 17.91 -12.33
N LEU A 25 -3.50 17.61 -12.00
CA LEU A 25 -2.91 16.30 -12.25
C LEU A 25 -3.18 15.31 -11.12
N THR A 26 -3.34 15.80 -9.90
CA THR A 26 -3.39 14.94 -8.71
C THR A 26 -4.68 15.09 -7.90
N GLY A 27 -5.53 16.07 -8.24
CA GLY A 27 -6.75 16.35 -7.49
C GLY A 27 -6.48 16.92 -6.10
N ASP A 28 -7.51 16.99 -5.29
CA ASP A 28 -7.45 17.58 -3.95
C ASP A 28 -7.33 16.53 -2.86
N LYS A 29 -7.21 15.26 -3.24
CA LYS A 29 -7.29 14.15 -2.30
C LYS A 29 -5.93 13.52 -2.07
N VAL A 30 -5.56 13.37 -0.80
CA VAL A 30 -4.36 12.64 -0.40
C VAL A 30 -4.80 11.44 0.41
N THR A 31 -4.31 10.26 0.03
CA THR A 31 -4.58 9.02 0.76
C THR A 31 -3.46 8.77 1.76
N LEU A 32 -3.84 8.70 3.04
CA LEU A 32 -2.90 8.35 4.11
C LEU A 32 -2.90 6.85 4.30
N VAL A 33 -1.73 6.24 4.16
CA VAL A 33 -1.55 4.80 4.40
C VAL A 33 -0.83 4.61 5.72
N ALA A 34 -1.46 3.91 6.65
CA ALA A 34 -0.83 3.58 7.92
C ALA A 34 0.07 2.36 7.71
N VAL A 35 1.37 2.55 7.84
CA VAL A 35 2.34 1.47 7.72
C VAL A 35 2.46 0.76 9.05
N THR A 36 1.93 -0.46 9.13
CA THR A 36 1.83 -1.22 10.37
C THR A 36 2.81 -2.40 10.45
N LYS A 37 3.74 -2.47 9.52
CA LYS A 37 4.78 -3.52 9.53
C LYS A 37 5.52 -3.53 10.85
N ASN A 38 5.85 -4.71 11.35
CA ASN A 38 6.56 -4.93 12.62
C ASN A 38 5.79 -4.43 13.84
N HIS A 39 4.50 -4.12 13.70
CA HIS A 39 3.63 -3.76 14.82
C HIS A 39 2.55 -4.82 14.99
N PRO A 40 2.05 -5.01 16.21
CA PRO A 40 0.99 -6.00 16.44
C PRO A 40 -0.32 -5.59 15.76
N VAL A 41 -1.22 -6.54 15.60
CA VAL A 41 -2.53 -6.32 15.00
C VAL A 41 -3.34 -5.24 15.72
N ASP A 42 -3.07 -5.01 16.99
CA ASP A 42 -3.73 -3.97 17.77
C ASP A 42 -3.56 -2.58 17.14
N VAL A 43 -2.40 -2.34 16.53
CA VAL A 43 -2.14 -1.06 15.84
C VAL A 43 -3.02 -0.94 14.61
N VAL A 44 -3.25 -2.03 13.88
CA VAL A 44 -4.18 -2.05 12.75
C VAL A 44 -5.59 -1.72 13.22
N LEU A 45 -6.05 -2.39 14.27
CA LEU A 45 -7.39 -2.17 14.82
C LEU A 45 -7.57 -0.73 15.31
N GLU A 46 -6.58 -0.20 16.00
CA GLU A 46 -6.61 1.18 16.48
C GLU A 46 -6.64 2.18 15.33
N SER A 47 -5.82 1.94 14.30
CA SER A 47 -5.81 2.79 13.11
C SER A 47 -7.18 2.82 12.42
N LEU A 48 -7.79 1.65 12.26
CA LEU A 48 -9.12 1.55 11.66
C LEU A 48 -10.16 2.26 12.52
N ALA A 49 -10.08 2.11 13.84
CA ALA A 49 -11.01 2.77 14.77
C ALA A 49 -10.89 4.30 14.71
N LEU A 50 -9.69 4.80 14.40
CA LEU A 50 -9.44 6.24 14.27
C LEU A 50 -9.77 6.78 12.87
N GLY A 51 -10.28 5.93 11.98
CA GLY A 51 -10.73 6.35 10.66
C GLY A 51 -9.72 6.19 9.54
N VAL A 52 -8.55 5.64 9.81
CA VAL A 52 -7.58 5.32 8.76
C VAL A 52 -8.00 4.00 8.12
N THR A 53 -8.31 4.03 6.84
CA THR A 53 -8.81 2.85 6.13
C THR A 53 -7.77 2.15 5.28
N ASN A 54 -6.63 2.79 5.01
CA ASN A 54 -5.57 2.24 4.18
C ASN A 54 -4.42 1.76 5.07
N ILE A 55 -4.13 0.45 4.96
CA ILE A 55 -3.12 -0.22 5.78
C ILE A 55 -1.99 -0.69 4.86
N GLY A 56 -0.75 -0.41 5.24
CA GLY A 56 0.42 -0.84 4.48
C GLY A 56 1.22 -1.88 5.23
N GLU A 57 1.47 -3.01 4.58
CA GLU A 57 2.29 -4.08 5.10
C GLU A 57 3.44 -4.38 4.17
N ASN A 58 4.53 -4.85 4.73
CA ASN A 58 5.76 -5.09 3.98
C ASN A 58 5.91 -6.55 3.55
N ARG A 59 5.32 -7.46 4.30
CA ARG A 59 5.46 -8.90 4.09
C ARG A 59 4.11 -9.60 4.00
N VAL A 60 4.04 -10.55 3.06
CA VAL A 60 2.82 -11.35 2.86
C VAL A 60 2.44 -12.11 4.13
N GLN A 61 3.42 -12.73 4.81
CA GLN A 61 3.14 -13.56 5.98
C GLN A 61 2.57 -12.73 7.13
N GLU A 62 3.13 -11.56 7.38
CA GLU A 62 2.62 -10.68 8.44
C GLU A 62 1.21 -10.21 8.15
N ALA A 63 0.94 -9.84 6.89
CA ALA A 63 -0.40 -9.45 6.48
C ALA A 63 -1.40 -10.59 6.61
N LYS A 64 -0.99 -11.80 6.26
CA LYS A 64 -1.83 -12.99 6.36
C LYS A 64 -2.29 -13.20 7.80
N GLU A 65 -1.37 -13.11 8.74
CA GLU A 65 -1.69 -13.28 10.16
C GLU A 65 -2.64 -12.19 10.65
N LYS A 66 -2.38 -10.95 10.29
CA LYS A 66 -3.24 -9.83 10.68
C LYS A 66 -4.62 -9.93 10.06
N ARG A 67 -4.72 -10.31 8.80
CA ARG A 67 -6.00 -10.43 8.12
C ARG A 67 -6.83 -11.61 8.60
N THR A 68 -6.24 -12.57 9.28
CA THR A 68 -7.00 -13.61 9.98
C THR A 68 -7.88 -12.99 11.07
N ILE A 69 -7.39 -11.92 11.71
CA ILE A 69 -8.11 -11.23 12.79
C ILE A 69 -8.98 -10.10 12.23
N VAL A 70 -8.57 -9.48 11.11
CA VAL A 70 -9.25 -8.35 10.49
C VAL A 70 -9.55 -8.68 9.02
N PRO A 71 -10.47 -9.64 8.74
CA PRO A 71 -10.62 -10.16 7.37
C PRO A 71 -11.28 -9.20 6.38
N ASP A 72 -12.26 -8.43 6.82
CA ASP A 72 -13.12 -7.65 5.93
C ASP A 72 -13.02 -6.15 6.12
N ARG A 73 -11.97 -5.67 6.77
CA ARG A 73 -11.80 -4.25 7.06
C ARG A 73 -10.50 -3.73 6.49
N GLY A 74 -10.54 -2.49 6.02
CA GLY A 74 -9.38 -1.80 5.51
C GLY A 74 -9.10 -2.10 4.04
N PHE A 75 -8.38 -1.19 3.43
CA PHE A 75 -7.81 -1.36 2.08
C PHE A 75 -6.32 -1.63 2.28
N TRP A 76 -5.87 -2.81 1.87
CA TRP A 76 -4.54 -3.31 2.21
C TRP A 76 -3.56 -3.15 1.07
N HIS A 77 -2.45 -2.51 1.35
CA HIS A 77 -1.35 -2.26 0.42
C HIS A 77 -0.16 -3.14 0.76
N LEU A 78 0.37 -3.85 -0.23
CA LEU A 78 1.69 -4.46 -0.09
C LEU A 78 2.72 -3.43 -0.59
N ILE A 79 3.53 -2.92 0.34
CA ILE A 79 4.50 -1.87 0.03
C ILE A 79 5.94 -2.38 -0.04
N GLY A 80 6.18 -3.63 0.33
CA GLY A 80 7.50 -4.25 0.30
C GLY A 80 7.69 -5.16 -0.90
N HIS A 81 8.92 -5.65 -1.05
CA HIS A 81 9.27 -6.55 -2.15
C HIS A 81 8.43 -7.83 -2.11
N LEU A 82 7.94 -8.25 -3.27
CA LEU A 82 7.15 -9.46 -3.42
C LEU A 82 7.93 -10.51 -4.20
N GLN A 83 8.13 -11.66 -3.60
CA GLN A 83 8.70 -12.81 -4.28
C GLN A 83 7.63 -13.46 -5.17
N THR A 84 8.04 -13.90 -6.35
CA THR A 84 7.12 -14.49 -7.34
C THR A 84 6.33 -15.67 -6.79
N ASN A 85 6.95 -16.51 -5.96
CA ASN A 85 6.28 -17.68 -5.38
C ASN A 85 5.21 -17.30 -4.33
N LYS A 86 5.12 -16.04 -3.97
CA LYS A 86 4.09 -15.51 -3.05
C LYS A 86 2.96 -14.80 -3.77
N ALA A 87 3.00 -14.73 -5.10
CA ALA A 87 2.03 -13.95 -5.88
C ALA A 87 0.59 -14.39 -5.61
N LYS A 88 0.33 -15.68 -5.52
CA LYS A 88 -1.02 -16.21 -5.26
C LYS A 88 -1.56 -15.72 -3.92
N GLN A 89 -0.75 -15.79 -2.87
CA GLN A 89 -1.14 -15.31 -1.54
C GLN A 89 -1.33 -13.80 -1.54
N ALA A 90 -0.45 -13.07 -2.22
CA ALA A 90 -0.54 -11.62 -2.28
C ALA A 90 -1.83 -11.16 -2.95
N VAL A 91 -2.24 -11.79 -4.03
CA VAL A 91 -3.51 -11.46 -4.71
C VAL A 91 -4.69 -11.70 -3.78
N THR A 92 -4.66 -12.74 -2.97
CA THR A 92 -5.73 -13.01 -1.99
C THR A 92 -5.80 -11.97 -0.89
N LEU A 93 -4.64 -11.45 -0.46
CA LEU A 93 -4.55 -10.64 0.77
C LEU A 93 -4.58 -9.13 0.53
N PHE A 94 -4.14 -8.66 -0.64
CA PHE A 94 -3.93 -7.24 -0.85
C PHE A 94 -4.86 -6.66 -1.91
N ASP A 95 -5.32 -5.45 -1.65
CA ASP A 95 -6.11 -4.68 -2.60
C ASP A 95 -5.22 -3.97 -3.62
N LEU A 96 -4.03 -3.54 -3.20
CA LEU A 96 -3.07 -2.89 -4.06
C LEU A 96 -1.68 -3.44 -3.78
N ILE A 97 -0.97 -3.85 -4.83
CA ILE A 97 0.41 -4.31 -4.75
C ILE A 97 1.29 -3.24 -5.39
N GLU A 98 2.12 -2.57 -4.59
CA GLU A 98 2.90 -1.42 -5.03
C GLU A 98 4.29 -1.78 -5.52
N SER A 99 4.67 -3.05 -5.48
CA SER A 99 6.03 -3.51 -5.75
C SER A 99 6.13 -4.46 -6.95
N ALA A 100 5.27 -4.30 -7.94
CA ALA A 100 5.29 -5.12 -9.15
C ALA A 100 6.43 -4.64 -10.07
N ASP A 101 7.64 -5.16 -9.85
CA ASP A 101 8.88 -4.61 -10.41
C ASP A 101 9.51 -5.45 -11.50
N SER A 102 8.88 -6.51 -11.98
CA SER A 102 9.42 -7.34 -13.06
C SER A 102 8.32 -7.95 -13.90
N GLU A 103 8.64 -8.26 -15.15
CA GLU A 103 7.69 -8.95 -16.04
C GLU A 103 7.31 -10.31 -15.51
N HIS A 104 8.28 -11.03 -14.93
CA HIS A 104 8.06 -12.33 -14.35
C HIS A 104 7.04 -12.27 -13.21
N LEU A 105 7.17 -11.28 -12.34
CA LEU A 105 6.23 -11.07 -11.25
C LEU A 105 4.85 -10.65 -11.78
N LEU A 106 4.81 -9.78 -12.76
CA LEU A 106 3.55 -9.35 -13.39
C LEU A 106 2.79 -10.54 -13.97
N ALA A 107 3.49 -11.44 -14.66
CA ALA A 107 2.88 -12.63 -15.22
C ALA A 107 2.31 -13.54 -14.12
N ALA A 108 3.05 -13.70 -13.02
CA ALA A 108 2.59 -14.51 -11.89
C ALA A 108 1.36 -13.89 -11.21
N LEU A 109 1.33 -12.57 -11.08
CA LEU A 109 0.19 -11.86 -10.50
C LEU A 109 -1.04 -11.96 -11.40
N ASP A 110 -0.86 -11.81 -12.71
CA ASP A 110 -1.95 -11.93 -13.68
C ASP A 110 -2.57 -13.33 -13.63
N LYS A 111 -1.73 -14.35 -13.60
CA LYS A 111 -2.19 -15.75 -13.51
C LYS A 111 -2.96 -15.97 -12.19
N ALA A 112 -2.43 -15.51 -11.08
CA ALA A 112 -3.07 -15.67 -9.78
C ALA A 112 -4.41 -14.93 -9.72
N ALA A 113 -4.46 -13.71 -10.24
CA ALA A 113 -5.69 -12.93 -10.29
C ALA A 113 -6.76 -13.60 -11.15
N GLY A 114 -6.35 -14.15 -12.31
CA GLY A 114 -7.25 -14.89 -13.19
C GLY A 114 -7.81 -16.13 -12.52
N GLN A 115 -7.00 -16.88 -11.79
CA GLN A 115 -7.44 -18.07 -11.07
C GLN A 115 -8.43 -17.74 -9.95
N GLN A 116 -8.34 -16.56 -9.37
CA GLN A 116 -9.22 -16.10 -8.29
C GLN A 116 -10.38 -15.25 -8.79
N HIS A 117 -10.54 -15.10 -10.10
CA HIS A 117 -11.55 -14.24 -10.72
C HIS A 117 -11.53 -12.84 -10.14
N LYS A 118 -10.32 -12.30 -9.97
CA LYS A 118 -10.09 -11.01 -9.35
C LYS A 118 -9.32 -10.10 -10.30
N GLN A 119 -9.66 -8.82 -10.31
CA GLN A 119 -8.87 -7.78 -10.94
C GLN A 119 -7.95 -7.19 -9.88
N GLN A 120 -6.65 -7.39 -10.02
CA GLN A 120 -5.68 -6.95 -9.03
C GLN A 120 -5.06 -5.62 -9.43
N ASP A 121 -5.24 -4.62 -8.57
CA ASP A 121 -4.60 -3.33 -8.75
C ASP A 121 -3.13 -3.40 -8.38
N ILE A 122 -2.30 -2.82 -9.20
CA ILE A 122 -0.85 -2.79 -8.99
C ILE A 122 -0.29 -1.41 -9.30
N LEU A 123 0.87 -1.11 -8.71
CA LEU A 123 1.70 0.01 -9.10
C LEU A 123 3.03 -0.51 -9.61
N LEU A 124 3.49 0.05 -10.71
CA LEU A 124 4.80 -0.27 -11.26
C LEU A 124 5.79 0.72 -10.68
N PRO A 125 6.72 0.27 -9.84
CA PRO A 125 7.70 1.19 -9.27
C PRO A 125 8.63 1.71 -10.35
N VAL A 126 8.85 3.02 -10.34
CA VAL A 126 9.80 3.68 -11.24
C VAL A 126 10.90 4.27 -10.38
N SER A 127 12.13 3.80 -10.57
CA SER A 127 13.26 4.29 -9.81
C SER A 127 13.71 5.65 -10.34
N TYR A 128 13.49 6.69 -9.55
CA TYR A 128 13.94 8.02 -9.91
C TYR A 128 15.48 8.07 -10.07
N THR A 129 16.19 7.40 -9.18
CA THR A 129 17.65 7.31 -9.27
C THR A 129 18.08 6.62 -10.55
N HIS A 130 17.41 5.56 -10.94
CA HIS A 130 17.70 4.84 -12.16
C HIS A 130 17.44 5.71 -13.40
N LEU A 131 16.33 6.41 -13.43
CA LEU A 131 16.00 7.33 -14.51
C LEU A 131 17.04 8.44 -14.63
N ARG A 132 17.46 9.02 -13.51
CA ARG A 132 18.49 10.05 -13.52
C ARG A 132 19.82 9.54 -14.05
N ALA A 133 20.19 8.32 -13.70
CA ALA A 133 21.41 7.70 -14.21
C ALA A 133 21.36 7.58 -15.74
N HIS A 134 20.22 7.25 -16.29
CA HIS A 134 20.03 7.20 -17.74
C HIS A 134 20.08 8.58 -18.38
N GLU A 135 19.47 9.56 -17.73
CA GLU A 135 19.47 10.93 -18.22
C GLU A 135 20.86 11.56 -18.27
N THR A 136 21.71 11.19 -17.34
CA THR A 136 23.06 11.76 -17.24
C THR A 136 24.07 11.10 -18.16
N ARG A 137 23.68 10.06 -18.84
CA ARG A 137 24.53 9.38 -19.82
C ARG A 137 24.32 9.98 -21.23
#